data_6f20b22f62a217eca832cd3c391ed9c5
#
_entry.id   6f20b22f62a217eca832cd3c391ed9c5
#
_cell.length_a   1.000
_cell.length_b   1.000
_cell.length_c   1.000
_cell.angle_alpha   90.00
_cell.angle_beta   90.00
_cell.angle_gamma   90.00
#
_symmetry.space_group_name_H-M   'P 1'
#
loop_
_entity.id
_entity.type
_entity.pdbx_description
1 polymer ?
#
loop_
_entity_poly.entity_id
_entity_poly.type
_entity_poly.pdbx_seq_one_letter_code
_entity_poly.pdbx_strand_id
1 'polypeptide(L)'
;NFLETGFITNNNISISQTGKYGSFRSSLSHVYNKGQYPNQRLNKITYSVGGDMKFGKLSFEGGAIYNKRFYPNGEGAGYGGGGYIYNLLVWTGTDYDVRDYKNYWRKKDEEQNWMNDVWYDNPYYLAHEMTSSNDYDKVNTYLSGKYDIMPWLNFSMRAGADAYASRTEKKNAMSARGGWDKNGYFYTSKSTGFSFNGDALLSANHSFGDFAIDGFVGGTIYYYYDDAISSNTRNGLSIPGYYSLKASVDPIASSSSYKQKQVNSIYGKFSASWKSTVFVDVTARNDWSSTLPSETRSYFYPAVSGSIIMSQLLKMPEWLNFWKLRGAWTVTKSDLGIYDTNQAYSVSTNVWDGMNTAVYPEMIRSTTLEPTAARSYEIGTAFN
;
A
#
# COMPACT_ATOMS: atom_id res chain seq x y z
N ASN A 1 32.39 14.43 -9.06
CA ASN A 1 30.99 14.36 -8.65
C ASN A 1 30.57 12.90 -8.47
N PHE A 2 29.97 12.60 -7.32
CA PHE A 2 29.42 11.27 -7.04
C PHE A 2 28.14 11.01 -7.85
N LEU A 3 27.33 12.04 -8.02
CA LEU A 3 26.09 11.94 -8.77
C LEU A 3 26.35 11.79 -10.28
N GLU A 4 25.55 10.95 -10.90
CA GLU A 4 25.53 10.70 -12.34
C GLU A 4 24.39 11.49 -13.01
N THR A 5 24.46 11.61 -14.34
CA THR A 5 23.34 12.15 -15.10
C THR A 5 22.19 11.14 -15.09
N GLY A 6 21.06 11.56 -14.51
CA GLY A 6 19.82 10.79 -14.55
C GLY A 6 19.18 10.83 -15.94
N PHE A 7 18.47 9.77 -16.29
CA PHE A 7 17.75 9.66 -17.56
C PHE A 7 16.44 8.91 -17.39
N ILE A 8 15.33 9.50 -17.81
CA ILE A 8 14.01 8.88 -17.76
C ILE A 8 13.40 8.86 -19.15
N THR A 9 12.90 7.70 -19.55
CA THR A 9 11.98 7.59 -20.69
C THR A 9 10.65 7.00 -20.22
N ASN A 10 9.58 7.50 -20.80
CA ASN A 10 8.25 6.97 -20.63
C ASN A 10 7.61 6.83 -22.01
N ASN A 11 7.45 5.60 -22.45
CA ASN A 11 6.90 5.26 -23.77
C ASN A 11 5.52 4.63 -23.55
N ASN A 12 4.53 5.11 -24.28
CA ASN A 12 3.17 4.57 -24.21
C ASN A 12 2.61 4.37 -25.61
N ILE A 13 2.01 3.21 -25.82
CA ILE A 13 1.20 2.91 -27.01
C ILE A 13 -0.19 2.54 -26.52
N SER A 14 -1.22 3.16 -27.08
CA SER A 14 -2.60 2.84 -26.73
C SER A 14 -3.47 2.74 -27.98
N ILE A 15 -4.43 1.83 -27.93
CA ILE A 15 -5.47 1.63 -28.91
C ILE A 15 -6.79 1.76 -28.19
N SER A 16 -7.70 2.55 -28.75
CA SER A 16 -9.06 2.68 -28.24
C SER A 16 -10.05 2.65 -29.40
N GLN A 17 -11.18 2.03 -29.15
CA GLN A 17 -12.30 1.99 -30.08
C GLN A 17 -13.60 2.23 -29.33
N THR A 18 -14.46 3.04 -29.90
CA THR A 18 -15.81 3.30 -29.41
C THR A 18 -16.80 2.87 -30.45
N GLY A 19 -17.81 2.12 -30.05
CA GLY A 19 -18.88 1.61 -30.88
C GLY A 19 -20.25 1.99 -30.33
N LYS A 20 -21.30 1.54 -31.02
CA LYS A 20 -22.70 1.82 -30.62
C LYS A 20 -23.06 1.31 -29.22
N TYR A 21 -22.42 0.24 -28.77
CA TYR A 21 -22.78 -0.47 -27.53
C TYR A 21 -21.74 -0.36 -26.43
N GLY A 22 -20.62 0.31 -26.68
CA GLY A 22 -19.58 0.47 -25.67
C GLY A 22 -18.23 0.87 -26.23
N SER A 23 -17.24 0.87 -25.37
CA SER A 23 -15.87 1.23 -25.69
C SER A 23 -14.88 0.17 -25.21
N PHE A 24 -13.72 0.15 -25.88
CA PHE A 24 -12.59 -0.69 -25.52
C PHE A 24 -11.31 0.15 -25.58
N ARG A 25 -10.44 -0.07 -24.61
CA ARG A 25 -9.11 0.52 -24.61
C ARG A 25 -8.06 -0.49 -24.15
N SER A 26 -6.95 -0.52 -24.83
CA SER A 26 -5.74 -1.25 -24.41
C SER A 26 -4.53 -0.33 -24.49
N SER A 27 -3.62 -0.40 -23.54
CA SER A 27 -2.38 0.36 -23.57
C SER A 27 -1.22 -0.43 -22.98
N LEU A 28 -0.03 -0.19 -23.56
CA LEU A 28 1.24 -0.71 -23.09
C LEU A 28 2.15 0.48 -22.80
N SER A 29 2.66 0.53 -21.57
CA SER A 29 3.62 1.55 -21.16
C SER A 29 4.91 0.91 -20.69
N HIS A 30 6.04 1.52 -21.04
CA HIS A 30 7.36 1.17 -20.55
C HIS A 30 8.03 2.40 -19.97
N VAL A 31 8.46 2.31 -18.71
CA VAL A 31 9.26 3.33 -18.04
C VAL A 31 10.64 2.76 -17.77
N TYR A 32 11.65 3.45 -18.27
CA TYR A 32 13.03 3.26 -17.86
C TYR A 32 13.51 4.50 -17.12
N ASN A 33 14.08 4.30 -15.94
CA ASN A 33 14.65 5.37 -15.13
C ASN A 33 16.05 4.95 -14.67
N LYS A 34 17.08 5.64 -15.19
CA LYS A 34 18.42 5.65 -14.62
C LYS A 34 18.45 6.76 -13.58
N GLY A 35 18.56 6.41 -12.30
CA GLY A 35 18.69 7.37 -11.21
C GLY A 35 19.94 8.24 -11.31
N GLN A 36 20.03 9.25 -10.46
CA GLN A 36 21.21 10.10 -10.33
C GLN A 36 22.31 9.46 -9.46
N TYR A 37 21.99 8.41 -8.72
CA TYR A 37 22.98 7.70 -7.92
C TYR A 37 23.61 6.56 -8.72
N PRO A 38 24.89 6.27 -8.47
CA PRO A 38 25.55 5.15 -9.14
C PRO A 38 24.75 3.85 -8.97
N ASN A 39 24.69 3.05 -10.04
CA ASN A 39 24.04 1.73 -10.08
C ASN A 39 22.50 1.72 -9.85
N GLN A 40 21.82 2.86 -9.81
CA GLN A 40 20.37 2.87 -9.70
C GLN A 40 19.69 2.75 -11.06
N ARG A 41 18.77 1.80 -11.18
CA ARG A 41 17.97 1.56 -12.39
C ARG A 41 16.58 1.05 -12.01
N LEU A 42 15.59 1.50 -12.76
CA LEU A 42 14.22 1.00 -12.70
C LEU A 42 13.73 0.73 -14.11
N ASN A 43 13.20 -0.47 -14.33
CA ASN A 43 12.38 -0.81 -15.49
C ASN A 43 10.98 -1.17 -15.01
N LYS A 44 9.96 -0.55 -15.59
CA LYS A 44 8.57 -0.85 -15.30
C LYS A 44 7.80 -1.03 -16.60
N ILE A 45 7.08 -2.13 -16.72
CA ILE A 45 6.13 -2.40 -17.80
C ILE A 45 4.74 -2.38 -17.19
N THR A 46 3.83 -1.65 -17.82
CA THR A 46 2.42 -1.63 -17.45
C THR A 46 1.59 -1.94 -18.68
N TYR A 47 0.80 -2.99 -18.60
CA TYR A 47 -0.21 -3.32 -19.60
C TYR A 47 -1.60 -3.10 -18.99
N SER A 48 -2.46 -2.37 -19.67
CA SER A 48 -3.83 -2.16 -19.24
C SER A 48 -4.81 -2.46 -20.36
N VAL A 49 -5.91 -3.07 -20.01
CA VAL A 49 -7.04 -3.34 -20.87
C VAL A 49 -8.31 -3.05 -20.10
N GLY A 50 -9.30 -2.46 -20.76
CA GLY A 50 -10.60 -2.21 -20.16
C GLY A 50 -11.60 -1.73 -21.20
N GLY A 51 -12.85 -1.71 -20.78
CA GLY A 51 -13.94 -1.25 -21.62
C GLY A 51 -15.26 -1.27 -20.89
N ASP A 52 -16.23 -0.71 -21.55
CA ASP A 52 -17.61 -0.67 -21.09
C ASP A 52 -18.54 -1.15 -22.20
N MET A 53 -19.69 -1.67 -21.80
CA MET A 53 -20.78 -2.05 -22.70
C MET A 53 -22.14 -1.68 -22.11
N LYS A 54 -23.06 -1.24 -22.96
CA LYS A 54 -24.42 -0.91 -22.56
C LYS A 54 -25.43 -1.54 -23.52
N PHE A 55 -26.33 -2.35 -22.96
CA PHE A 55 -27.42 -3.01 -23.67
C PHE A 55 -28.74 -2.70 -22.97
N GLY A 56 -29.51 -1.74 -23.52
CA GLY A 56 -30.75 -1.31 -22.91
C GLY A 56 -30.58 -0.85 -21.47
N LYS A 57 -31.13 -1.59 -20.53
CA LYS A 57 -31.06 -1.31 -19.08
C LYS A 57 -29.83 -1.87 -18.39
N LEU A 58 -28.99 -2.63 -19.09
CA LEU A 58 -27.84 -3.32 -18.55
C LEU A 58 -26.56 -2.63 -19.01
N SER A 59 -25.69 -2.27 -18.06
CA SER A 59 -24.37 -1.71 -18.31
C SER A 59 -23.32 -2.54 -17.62
N PHE A 60 -22.21 -2.76 -18.30
CA PHE A 60 -21.02 -3.43 -17.76
C PHE A 60 -19.80 -2.55 -17.97
N GLU A 61 -18.88 -2.61 -17.04
CA GLU A 61 -17.56 -2.00 -17.14
C GLU A 61 -16.55 -2.96 -16.51
N GLY A 62 -15.39 -3.11 -17.14
CA GLY A 62 -14.37 -3.95 -16.59
C GLY A 62 -12.98 -3.59 -17.10
N GLY A 63 -11.98 -3.99 -16.35
CA GLY A 63 -10.60 -3.75 -16.73
C GLY A 63 -9.61 -4.61 -15.95
N ALA A 64 -8.42 -4.71 -16.53
CA ALA A 64 -7.28 -5.36 -15.91
C ALA A 64 -6.02 -4.53 -16.16
N ILE A 65 -5.17 -4.43 -15.15
CA ILE A 65 -3.87 -3.78 -15.22
C ILE A 65 -2.83 -4.76 -14.71
N TYR A 66 -1.85 -5.06 -15.54
CA TYR A 66 -0.68 -5.81 -15.17
C TYR A 66 0.52 -4.88 -15.06
N ASN A 67 1.24 -4.95 -13.94
CA ASN A 67 2.47 -4.22 -13.70
C ASN A 67 3.61 -5.19 -13.43
N LYS A 68 4.70 -5.05 -14.18
CA LYS A 68 5.98 -5.70 -13.89
C LYS A 68 7.03 -4.66 -13.59
N ARG A 69 7.76 -4.85 -12.51
CA ARG A 69 8.86 -3.99 -12.12
C ARG A 69 10.13 -4.81 -11.92
N PHE A 70 11.22 -4.29 -12.47
CA PHE A 70 12.58 -4.72 -12.20
C PHE A 70 13.32 -3.55 -11.56
N TYR A 71 13.73 -3.74 -10.31
CA TYR A 71 14.46 -2.72 -9.57
C TYR A 71 15.68 -3.36 -8.90
N PRO A 72 16.80 -3.51 -9.65
CA PRO A 72 17.95 -4.29 -9.22
C PRO A 72 18.74 -3.64 -8.08
N ASN A 73 18.61 -2.32 -7.86
CA ASN A 73 19.21 -1.61 -6.74
C ASN A 73 18.37 -0.40 -6.37
N GLY A 74 17.69 -0.46 -5.25
CA GLY A 74 16.76 0.56 -4.79
C GLY A 74 17.20 1.34 -3.55
N GLU A 75 18.23 0.89 -2.87
CA GLU A 75 18.70 1.54 -1.65
C GLU A 75 19.83 2.52 -1.97
N GLY A 76 20.06 3.47 -1.09
CA GLY A 76 21.14 4.44 -1.23
C GLY A 76 20.86 5.79 -0.61
N ALA A 77 19.61 6.09 -0.29
CA ALA A 77 19.24 7.27 0.48
C ALA A 77 18.72 6.83 1.84
N GLY A 78 19.19 7.43 2.92
CA GLY A 78 18.73 7.14 4.26
C GLY A 78 19.73 7.53 5.33
N TYR A 79 19.26 7.52 6.56
CA TYR A 79 20.07 7.74 7.74
C TYR A 79 20.84 6.47 8.09
N GLY A 80 22.09 6.64 8.50
CA GLY A 80 22.95 5.56 8.98
C GLY A 80 23.94 5.03 7.96
N GLY A 81 24.66 3.96 8.33
CA GLY A 81 25.80 3.44 7.59
C GLY A 81 25.50 2.92 6.18
N GLY A 82 24.26 2.50 5.90
CA GLY A 82 23.83 2.05 4.57
C GLY A 82 23.46 3.16 3.58
N GLY A 83 23.40 4.43 4.03
CA GLY A 83 23.02 5.55 3.19
C GLY A 83 24.25 6.32 2.65
N TYR A 84 24.55 6.20 1.36
CA TYR A 84 25.71 6.93 0.79
C TYR A 84 25.54 8.44 0.81
N ILE A 85 24.33 8.96 0.74
CA ILE A 85 24.07 10.41 0.89
C ILE A 85 24.39 10.87 2.29
N TYR A 86 24.01 10.11 3.31
CA TYR A 86 24.35 10.41 4.70
C TYR A 86 25.86 10.43 4.90
N ASN A 87 26.57 9.44 4.34
CA ASN A 87 28.02 9.38 4.40
C ASN A 87 28.69 10.59 3.71
N LEU A 88 28.19 10.98 2.55
CA LEU A 88 28.72 12.12 1.79
C LEU A 88 28.46 13.48 2.44
N LEU A 89 27.31 13.68 3.06
CA LEU A 89 26.93 14.99 3.61
C LEU A 89 27.39 15.19 5.04
N VAL A 90 27.47 14.13 5.83
CA VAL A 90 27.73 14.24 7.27
C VAL A 90 29.17 13.87 7.62
N TRP A 91 29.74 12.86 6.94
CA TRP A 91 31.00 12.25 7.32
C TRP A 91 32.13 12.49 6.33
N THR A 92 31.86 13.15 5.22
CA THR A 92 32.88 13.55 4.23
C THR A 92 33.06 15.06 4.23
N GLY A 93 34.25 15.54 4.52
CA GLY A 93 34.59 16.95 4.45
C GLY A 93 34.67 17.43 2.99
N THR A 94 34.63 18.75 2.79
CA THR A 94 34.78 19.39 1.48
C THR A 94 36.19 19.34 0.92
N ASP A 95 37.15 18.98 1.74
CA ASP A 95 38.59 18.80 1.44
C ASP A 95 38.88 17.46 0.76
N TYR A 96 37.91 16.52 0.71
CA TYR A 96 38.03 15.27 0.03
C TYR A 96 37.33 15.29 -1.32
N ASP A 97 38.04 14.84 -2.37
CA ASP A 97 37.40 14.56 -3.65
C ASP A 97 36.87 13.13 -3.69
N VAL A 98 35.56 12.98 -3.64
CA VAL A 98 34.92 11.66 -3.64
C VAL A 98 35.28 10.82 -4.88
N ARG A 99 35.71 11.48 -6.00
CA ARG A 99 36.11 10.78 -7.24
C ARG A 99 37.38 9.94 -7.07
N ASP A 100 38.25 10.32 -6.13
CA ASP A 100 39.46 9.55 -5.83
C ASP A 100 39.16 8.18 -5.23
N TYR A 101 37.96 8.04 -4.68
CA TYR A 101 37.44 6.82 -4.08
C TYR A 101 36.53 6.00 -5.00
N LYS A 102 36.45 6.35 -6.29
CA LYS A 102 35.63 5.63 -7.26
C LYS A 102 36.13 4.19 -7.46
N ASN A 103 37.47 3.99 -7.40
CA ASN A 103 38.03 2.67 -7.21
C ASN A 103 37.91 2.30 -5.74
N TYR A 104 36.75 1.79 -5.34
CA TYR A 104 36.37 1.57 -3.96
C TYR A 104 37.04 0.36 -3.28
N TRP A 105 37.86 -0.41 -4.02
CA TRP A 105 38.65 -1.49 -3.50
C TRP A 105 40.14 -1.15 -3.49
N ARG A 106 40.81 -1.31 -2.34
CA ARG A 106 42.28 -1.46 -2.26
C ARG A 106 42.64 -2.90 -2.55
N LYS A 107 41.92 -3.84 -1.91
CA LYS A 107 42.01 -5.27 -2.18
C LYS A 107 40.60 -5.83 -2.20
N LYS A 108 40.20 -6.42 -3.35
CA LYS A 108 38.83 -6.89 -3.55
C LYS A 108 38.43 -7.89 -2.46
N ASP A 109 37.22 -7.71 -1.93
CA ASP A 109 36.61 -8.53 -0.88
C ASP A 109 37.32 -8.52 0.49
N GLU A 110 38.38 -7.73 0.65
CA GLU A 110 39.15 -7.64 1.89
C GLU A 110 39.22 -6.21 2.43
N GLU A 111 39.56 -5.23 1.56
CA GLU A 111 39.82 -3.86 2.02
C GLU A 111 39.24 -2.82 1.09
N GLN A 112 38.41 -1.94 1.64
CA GLN A 112 37.88 -0.79 0.92
C GLN A 112 38.89 0.34 0.81
N ASN A 113 38.88 1.04 -0.33
CA ASN A 113 39.58 2.31 -0.51
C ASN A 113 38.68 3.46 0.04
N TRP A 114 38.82 3.76 1.30
CA TRP A 114 38.03 4.80 1.95
C TRP A 114 38.82 5.43 3.10
N MET A 115 38.61 6.73 3.34
CA MET A 115 39.28 7.50 4.39
C MET A 115 38.86 7.08 5.83
N ASN A 116 37.61 6.63 5.99
CA ASN A 116 37.09 6.17 7.26
C ASN A 116 37.10 4.63 7.26
N ASP A 117 37.83 4.03 8.19
CA ASP A 117 38.03 2.58 8.25
C ASP A 117 37.26 1.92 9.42
N VAL A 118 36.45 2.67 10.18
CA VAL A 118 35.79 2.18 11.37
C VAL A 118 34.27 2.12 11.23
N TRP A 119 33.63 3.23 10.84
CA TRP A 119 32.18 3.40 10.98
C TRP A 119 31.39 3.40 9.67
N TYR A 120 31.97 3.93 8.59
CA TYR A 120 31.25 4.20 7.36
C TYR A 120 31.97 3.64 6.15
N ASP A 121 31.17 3.12 5.24
CA ASP A 121 31.66 2.51 4.01
C ASP A 121 31.86 3.56 2.92
N ASN A 122 32.72 3.24 1.94
CA ASN A 122 32.88 4.02 0.73
C ASN A 122 31.52 4.16 -0.01
N PRO A 123 31.07 5.37 -0.38
CA PRO A 123 29.79 5.56 -1.06
C PRO A 123 29.65 4.75 -2.38
N TYR A 124 30.72 4.56 -3.13
CA TYR A 124 30.69 3.71 -4.33
C TYR A 124 30.60 2.23 -3.99
N TYR A 125 31.26 1.80 -2.90
CA TYR A 125 31.10 0.44 -2.39
C TYR A 125 29.63 0.19 -1.99
N LEU A 126 29.00 1.11 -1.26
CA LEU A 126 27.59 1.01 -0.92
C LEU A 126 26.72 0.89 -2.18
N ALA A 127 26.98 1.71 -3.19
CA ALA A 127 26.17 1.71 -4.41
C ALA A 127 26.33 0.45 -5.27
N HIS A 128 27.47 -0.22 -5.22
CA HIS A 128 27.77 -1.34 -6.12
C HIS A 128 27.81 -2.71 -5.43
N GLU A 129 28.16 -2.75 -4.15
CA GLU A 129 28.39 -3.97 -3.39
C GLU A 129 27.36 -4.22 -2.28
N MET A 130 26.62 -3.17 -1.85
CA MET A 130 25.52 -3.29 -0.92
C MET A 130 24.20 -3.01 -1.65
N THR A 131 23.72 -4.00 -2.39
CA THR A 131 22.57 -3.83 -3.28
C THR A 131 21.31 -4.46 -2.71
N SER A 132 20.19 -3.80 -2.98
CA SER A 132 18.85 -4.32 -2.66
C SER A 132 17.99 -4.30 -3.92
N SER A 133 17.60 -5.46 -4.41
CA SER A 133 16.65 -5.59 -5.50
C SER A 133 15.24 -5.83 -4.99
N ASN A 134 14.27 -5.28 -5.68
CA ASN A 134 12.86 -5.58 -5.44
C ASN A 134 12.10 -5.67 -6.77
N ASP A 135 11.85 -6.88 -7.20
CA ASP A 135 11.08 -7.17 -8.40
C ASP A 135 9.66 -7.57 -8.01
N TYR A 136 8.67 -7.16 -8.79
CA TYR A 136 7.31 -7.62 -8.59
C TYR A 136 6.52 -7.76 -9.89
N ASP A 137 5.57 -8.67 -9.84
CA ASP A 137 4.45 -8.81 -10.76
C ASP A 137 3.17 -8.48 -10.00
N LYS A 138 2.34 -7.58 -10.52
CA LYS A 138 1.06 -7.18 -9.90
C LYS A 138 -0.04 -7.11 -10.95
N VAL A 139 -1.17 -7.75 -10.64
CA VAL A 139 -2.40 -7.70 -11.43
C VAL A 139 -3.48 -7.04 -10.60
N ASN A 140 -4.14 -6.04 -11.16
CA ASN A 140 -5.33 -5.41 -10.60
C ASN A 140 -6.46 -5.62 -11.61
N THR A 141 -7.60 -6.13 -11.17
CA THR A 141 -8.77 -6.36 -12.03
C THR A 141 -10.02 -5.83 -11.37
N TYR A 142 -10.96 -5.36 -12.19
CA TYR A 142 -12.30 -5.07 -11.72
C TYR A 142 -13.33 -5.40 -12.78
N LEU A 143 -14.53 -5.71 -12.32
CA LEU A 143 -15.73 -5.89 -13.12
C LEU A 143 -16.89 -5.25 -12.39
N SER A 144 -17.67 -4.43 -13.07
CA SER A 144 -18.91 -3.88 -12.54
C SER A 144 -20.06 -4.11 -13.51
N GLY A 145 -21.23 -4.31 -12.94
CA GLY A 145 -22.48 -4.41 -13.68
C GLY A 145 -23.54 -3.54 -13.02
N LYS A 146 -24.35 -2.87 -13.82
CA LYS A 146 -25.49 -2.07 -13.37
C LYS A 146 -26.71 -2.43 -14.18
N TYR A 147 -27.83 -2.65 -13.50
CA TYR A 147 -29.13 -2.90 -14.08
C TYR A 147 -30.13 -1.82 -13.63
N ASP A 148 -30.64 -1.04 -14.57
CA ASP A 148 -31.67 -0.02 -14.33
C ASP A 148 -33.04 -0.71 -14.29
N ILE A 149 -33.51 -1.08 -13.09
CA ILE A 149 -34.78 -1.78 -12.86
C ILE A 149 -35.93 -0.87 -13.28
N MET A 150 -35.90 0.36 -12.74
CA MET A 150 -36.84 1.45 -13.02
C MET A 150 -36.05 2.74 -13.20
N PRO A 151 -36.62 3.81 -13.76
CA PRO A 151 -35.92 5.10 -13.92
C PRO A 151 -35.35 5.67 -12.61
N TRP A 152 -35.93 5.30 -11.49
CA TRP A 152 -35.57 5.76 -10.14
C TRP A 152 -34.90 4.67 -9.29
N LEU A 153 -34.80 3.41 -9.77
CA LEU A 153 -34.27 2.27 -9.01
C LEU A 153 -33.27 1.51 -9.86
N ASN A 154 -32.06 1.34 -9.35
CA ASN A 154 -31.03 0.54 -9.99
C ASN A 154 -30.35 -0.40 -9.01
N PHE A 155 -29.88 -1.52 -9.54
CA PHE A 155 -29.05 -2.47 -8.85
C PHE A 155 -27.66 -2.50 -9.49
N SER A 156 -26.61 -2.42 -8.70
CA SER A 156 -25.24 -2.52 -9.18
C SER A 156 -24.43 -3.52 -8.35
N MET A 157 -23.53 -4.19 -9.05
CA MET A 157 -22.52 -5.05 -8.44
C MET A 157 -21.14 -4.65 -8.96
N ARG A 158 -20.14 -4.72 -8.10
CA ARG A 158 -18.74 -4.54 -8.45
C ARG A 158 -17.89 -5.58 -7.75
N ALA A 159 -16.96 -6.16 -8.47
CA ALA A 159 -15.93 -7.04 -7.95
C ALA A 159 -14.57 -6.54 -8.40
N GLY A 160 -13.62 -6.45 -7.49
CA GLY A 160 -12.24 -6.13 -7.76
C GLY A 160 -11.32 -7.16 -7.11
N ALA A 161 -10.24 -7.51 -7.80
CA ALA A 161 -9.23 -8.40 -7.27
C ALA A 161 -7.83 -7.88 -7.60
N ASP A 162 -6.97 -7.94 -6.61
CA ASP A 162 -5.55 -7.64 -6.73
C ASP A 162 -4.74 -8.88 -6.37
N ALA A 163 -3.78 -9.22 -7.21
CA ALA A 163 -2.82 -10.28 -6.94
C ALA A 163 -1.41 -9.77 -7.18
N TYR A 164 -0.47 -10.18 -6.35
CA TYR A 164 0.92 -9.85 -6.55
C TYR A 164 1.85 -10.99 -6.16
N ALA A 165 3.00 -11.01 -6.82
CA ALA A 165 4.17 -11.79 -6.44
C ALA A 165 5.38 -10.85 -6.41
N SER A 166 6.17 -10.87 -5.34
CA SER A 166 7.37 -10.06 -5.23
C SER A 166 8.56 -10.89 -4.79
N ARG A 167 9.74 -10.44 -5.22
CA ARG A 167 11.03 -11.00 -4.80
C ARG A 167 11.94 -9.86 -4.37
N THR A 168 12.47 -9.98 -3.18
CA THR A 168 13.50 -9.06 -2.66
C THR A 168 14.79 -9.84 -2.45
N GLU A 169 15.92 -9.28 -2.87
CA GLU A 169 17.24 -9.78 -2.56
C GLU A 169 18.09 -8.64 -2.00
N LYS A 170 18.85 -8.91 -0.95
CA LYS A 170 19.89 -8.00 -0.45
C LYS A 170 21.23 -8.73 -0.50
N LYS A 171 22.24 -8.01 -0.98
CA LYS A 171 23.60 -8.49 -1.15
C LYS A 171 24.53 -7.46 -0.54
N ASN A 172 25.33 -7.88 0.43
CA ASN A 172 26.42 -7.08 0.95
C ASN A 172 27.72 -7.86 0.72
N ALA A 173 28.68 -7.23 0.06
CA ALA A 173 30.01 -7.83 -0.11
C ALA A 173 30.75 -7.87 1.24
N MET A 174 31.83 -8.63 1.27
CA MET A 174 32.75 -8.64 2.41
C MET A 174 33.38 -7.25 2.60
N SER A 175 33.96 -7.01 3.77
CA SER A 175 34.58 -5.73 4.14
C SER A 175 33.60 -4.60 4.50
N ALA A 176 32.29 -4.87 4.63
CA ALA A 176 31.32 -3.89 5.11
C ALA A 176 31.66 -3.45 6.55
N ARG A 177 31.30 -2.19 6.89
CA ARG A 177 31.56 -1.52 8.15
C ARG A 177 30.25 -1.05 8.80
N GLY A 178 30.32 -0.31 9.85
CA GLY A 178 29.14 0.37 10.40
C GLY A 178 28.06 -0.56 10.98
N GLY A 179 28.45 -1.72 11.52
CA GLY A 179 27.51 -2.69 12.14
C GLY A 179 26.97 -3.75 11.17
N TRP A 180 27.37 -3.71 9.91
CA TRP A 180 27.09 -4.76 8.96
C TRP A 180 28.00 -5.98 9.14
N ASP A 181 27.55 -7.14 8.64
CA ASP A 181 28.39 -8.33 8.65
C ASP A 181 29.61 -8.15 7.73
N LYS A 182 30.79 -8.03 8.33
CA LYS A 182 32.05 -7.85 7.59
C LYS A 182 32.39 -9.00 6.66
N ASN A 183 31.81 -10.16 6.91
CA ASN A 183 32.03 -11.37 6.13
C ASN A 183 31.03 -11.51 4.97
N GLY A 184 30.28 -10.45 4.69
CA GLY A 184 29.27 -10.44 3.63
C GLY A 184 27.92 -10.99 4.07
N TYR A 185 26.89 -10.72 3.27
CA TYR A 185 25.52 -11.08 3.62
C TYR A 185 24.68 -11.32 2.37
N PHE A 186 23.82 -12.32 2.44
CA PHE A 186 22.80 -12.56 1.44
C PHE A 186 21.44 -12.79 2.10
N TYR A 187 20.44 -12.07 1.62
CA TYR A 187 19.04 -12.21 2.00
C TYR A 187 18.19 -12.38 0.77
N THR A 188 17.21 -13.26 0.84
CA THR A 188 16.16 -13.40 -0.17
C THR A 188 14.80 -13.55 0.49
N SER A 189 13.79 -12.92 -0.09
CA SER A 189 12.40 -13.05 0.31
C SER A 189 11.52 -13.20 -0.92
N LYS A 190 10.51 -14.05 -0.81
CA LYS A 190 9.40 -14.14 -1.76
C LYS A 190 8.10 -13.93 -1.01
N SER A 191 7.21 -13.14 -1.58
CA SER A 191 5.89 -12.88 -1.03
C SER A 191 4.87 -12.92 -2.15
N THR A 192 3.73 -13.53 -1.87
CA THR A 192 2.54 -13.56 -2.74
C THR A 192 1.36 -13.09 -1.93
N GLY A 193 0.52 -12.28 -2.53
CA GLY A 193 -0.66 -11.79 -1.87
C GLY A 193 -1.84 -11.66 -2.83
N PHE A 194 -3.01 -11.68 -2.25
CA PHE A 194 -4.27 -11.53 -2.96
C PHE A 194 -5.24 -10.74 -2.11
N SER A 195 -5.99 -9.84 -2.75
CA SER A 195 -7.15 -9.23 -2.15
C SER A 195 -8.34 -9.27 -3.09
N PHE A 196 -9.50 -9.41 -2.53
CA PHE A 196 -10.78 -9.35 -3.22
C PHE A 196 -11.70 -8.38 -2.49
N ASN A 197 -12.38 -7.55 -3.26
CA ASN A 197 -13.43 -6.68 -2.78
C ASN A 197 -14.65 -6.81 -3.70
N GLY A 198 -15.76 -7.30 -3.17
CA GLY A 198 -17.03 -7.42 -3.86
C GLY A 198 -18.08 -6.60 -3.16
N ASP A 199 -18.84 -5.80 -3.90
CA ASP A 199 -19.96 -5.03 -3.37
C ASP A 199 -21.20 -5.15 -4.26
N ALA A 200 -22.36 -5.06 -3.62
CA ALA A 200 -23.66 -5.02 -4.28
C ALA A 200 -24.50 -3.92 -3.64
N LEU A 201 -25.12 -3.08 -4.46
CA LEU A 201 -25.93 -1.96 -4.03
C LEU A 201 -27.27 -1.92 -4.75
N LEU A 202 -28.32 -1.66 -3.99
CA LEU A 202 -29.62 -1.25 -4.50
C LEU A 202 -29.78 0.24 -4.21
N SER A 203 -29.87 1.06 -5.25
CA SER A 203 -29.92 2.52 -5.14
C SER A 203 -31.24 3.06 -5.72
N ALA A 204 -31.82 4.02 -5.03
CA ALA A 204 -33.04 4.68 -5.45
C ALA A 204 -32.89 6.19 -5.38
N ASN A 205 -33.45 6.90 -6.36
CA ASN A 205 -33.59 8.35 -6.36
C ASN A 205 -34.95 8.75 -6.91
N HIS A 206 -35.65 9.64 -6.23
CA HIS A 206 -36.94 10.12 -6.68
C HIS A 206 -37.21 11.53 -6.17
N SER A 207 -37.89 12.32 -7.01
CA SER A 207 -38.33 13.67 -6.64
C SER A 207 -39.86 13.76 -6.72
N PHE A 208 -40.47 14.34 -5.72
CA PHE A 208 -41.92 14.55 -5.67
C PHE A 208 -42.22 15.92 -5.05
N GLY A 209 -42.82 16.78 -5.85
CA GLY A 209 -43.06 18.17 -5.47
C GLY A 209 -41.75 18.87 -5.05
N ASP A 210 -41.74 19.44 -3.86
CA ASP A 210 -40.61 20.16 -3.28
C ASP A 210 -39.54 19.25 -2.67
N PHE A 211 -39.78 17.94 -2.60
CA PHE A 211 -38.88 16.97 -1.98
C PHE A 211 -38.08 16.18 -3.02
N ALA A 212 -36.80 15.98 -2.76
CA ALA A 212 -35.99 14.97 -3.43
C ALA A 212 -35.37 14.01 -2.41
N ILE A 213 -35.46 12.72 -2.70
CA ILE A 213 -34.95 11.65 -1.86
C ILE A 213 -33.98 10.84 -2.69
N ASP A 214 -32.81 10.55 -2.15
CA ASP A 214 -31.89 9.56 -2.68
C ASP A 214 -31.35 8.65 -1.57
N GLY A 215 -30.99 7.44 -1.94
CA GLY A 215 -30.40 6.52 -0.97
C GLY A 215 -29.98 5.20 -1.61
N PHE A 216 -29.27 4.44 -0.82
CA PHE A 216 -28.91 3.08 -1.18
C PHE A 216 -28.78 2.20 0.06
N VAL A 217 -28.92 0.92 -0.17
CA VAL A 217 -28.53 -0.15 0.75
C VAL A 217 -27.62 -1.12 0.01
N GLY A 218 -26.58 -1.59 0.67
CA GLY A 218 -25.61 -2.48 0.05
C GLY A 218 -24.85 -3.32 1.05
N GLY A 219 -24.08 -4.25 0.51
CA GLY A 219 -23.18 -5.09 1.27
C GLY A 219 -21.83 -5.24 0.55
N THR A 220 -20.79 -5.44 1.35
CA THR A 220 -19.43 -5.64 0.85
C THR A 220 -18.81 -6.87 1.50
N ILE A 221 -18.04 -7.61 0.71
CA ILE A 221 -17.15 -8.67 1.17
C ILE A 221 -15.73 -8.24 0.80
N TYR A 222 -14.88 -8.12 1.79
CA TYR A 222 -13.45 -7.91 1.63
C TYR A 222 -12.69 -9.12 2.14
N TYR A 223 -11.77 -9.63 1.32
CA TYR A 223 -10.87 -10.73 1.66
C TYR A 223 -9.44 -10.36 1.29
N TYR A 224 -8.50 -10.74 2.13
CA TYR A 224 -7.07 -10.49 1.94
C TYR A 224 -6.26 -11.64 2.48
N TYR A 225 -5.20 -12.04 1.76
CA TYR A 225 -4.10 -12.83 2.32
C TYR A 225 -2.74 -12.36 1.80
N ASP A 226 -1.72 -12.61 2.57
CA ASP A 226 -0.31 -12.44 2.25
C ASP A 226 0.46 -13.65 2.78
N ASP A 227 1.27 -14.27 1.93
CA ASP A 227 2.13 -15.41 2.24
C ASP A 227 3.57 -15.05 1.85
N ALA A 228 4.46 -15.07 2.83
CA ALA A 228 5.84 -14.69 2.65
C ALA A 228 6.80 -15.69 3.30
N ILE A 229 7.89 -15.94 2.61
CA ILE A 229 9.06 -16.66 3.14
C ILE A 229 10.30 -15.82 2.91
N SER A 230 11.15 -15.74 3.91
CA SER A 230 12.44 -15.07 3.84
C SER A 230 13.54 -15.91 4.46
N SER A 231 14.74 -15.78 3.92
CA SER A 231 15.91 -16.48 4.45
C SER A 231 17.16 -15.63 4.23
N ASN A 232 18.09 -15.74 5.16
CA ASN A 232 19.38 -15.06 5.08
C ASN A 232 20.53 -15.92 5.59
N THR A 233 21.72 -15.58 5.11
CA THR A 233 22.98 -16.14 5.60
C THR A 233 23.27 -15.66 7.02
N ARG A 234 24.01 -16.46 7.79
CA ARG A 234 24.48 -16.14 9.16
C ARG A 234 25.99 -16.24 9.21
N ASN A 235 26.60 -15.33 9.98
CA ASN A 235 28.05 -15.18 10.15
C ASN A 235 28.84 -15.02 8.83
N GLY A 236 28.14 -14.52 7.79
CA GLY A 236 28.74 -14.16 6.51
C GLY A 236 28.64 -15.23 5.42
N LEU A 237 29.45 -15.03 4.39
CA LEU A 237 29.57 -15.89 3.23
C LEU A 237 30.88 -16.68 3.29
N SER A 238 30.83 -17.98 3.06
CA SER A 238 32.01 -18.86 2.99
C SER A 238 32.84 -18.64 1.72
N ILE A 239 32.26 -18.04 0.69
CA ILE A 239 32.91 -17.73 -0.59
C ILE A 239 32.58 -16.27 -0.94
N PRO A 240 33.61 -15.39 -1.08
CA PRO A 240 33.42 -14.01 -1.48
C PRO A 240 32.65 -13.87 -2.79
N GLY A 241 31.67 -12.95 -2.85
CA GLY A 241 30.88 -12.69 -4.04
C GLY A 241 29.90 -13.79 -4.46
N TYR A 242 29.83 -14.92 -3.74
CA TYR A 242 28.84 -15.95 -3.99
C TYR A 242 27.58 -15.74 -3.15
N TYR A 243 26.67 -14.94 -3.67
CA TYR A 243 25.38 -14.59 -3.02
C TYR A 243 24.36 -15.70 -3.15
N SER A 244 24.46 -16.68 -2.26
CA SER A 244 23.58 -17.85 -2.16
C SER A 244 23.37 -18.24 -0.72
N LEU A 245 22.20 -18.77 -0.37
CA LEU A 245 21.96 -19.35 0.96
C LEU A 245 22.93 -20.51 1.28
N LYS A 246 23.43 -21.21 0.25
CA LYS A 246 24.44 -22.26 0.39
C LYS A 246 25.81 -21.75 0.83
N ALA A 247 26.08 -20.46 0.65
CA ALA A 247 27.32 -19.82 1.09
C ALA A 247 27.29 -19.39 2.56
N SER A 248 26.22 -19.64 3.28
CA SER A 248 26.15 -19.30 4.71
C SER A 248 27.21 -20.06 5.50
N VAL A 249 27.95 -19.32 6.34
CA VAL A 249 28.95 -19.95 7.26
C VAL A 249 28.25 -20.79 8.29
N ASP A 250 27.23 -20.24 8.93
CA ASP A 250 26.38 -20.95 9.90
C ASP A 250 25.05 -21.36 9.25
N PRO A 251 24.27 -22.23 9.90
CA PRO A 251 22.91 -22.56 9.43
C PRO A 251 22.09 -21.32 9.19
N ILE A 252 21.43 -21.24 8.02
CA ILE A 252 20.65 -20.09 7.58
C ILE A 252 19.53 -19.76 8.58
N ALA A 253 19.22 -18.46 8.72
CA ALA A 253 17.99 -18.04 9.35
C ALA A 253 16.87 -18.04 8.31
N SER A 254 15.73 -18.61 8.65
CA SER A 254 14.55 -18.64 7.80
C SER A 254 13.30 -18.30 8.59
N SER A 255 12.38 -17.57 7.97
CA SER A 255 11.12 -17.16 8.56
C SER A 255 10.02 -17.22 7.51
N SER A 256 8.85 -17.65 7.94
CA SER A 256 7.64 -17.59 7.12
C SER A 256 6.55 -16.80 7.86
N SER A 257 5.71 -16.12 7.12
CA SER A 257 4.54 -15.44 7.65
C SER A 257 3.35 -15.65 6.73
N TYR A 258 2.21 -15.93 7.32
CA TYR A 258 0.94 -16.00 6.62
C TYR A 258 -0.06 -15.08 7.32
N LYS A 259 -0.68 -14.19 6.55
CA LYS A 259 -1.67 -13.24 7.06
C LYS A 259 -2.94 -13.39 6.28
N GLN A 260 -4.06 -13.40 6.97
CA GLN A 260 -5.39 -13.52 6.35
C GLN A 260 -6.39 -12.64 7.10
N LYS A 261 -7.26 -11.99 6.33
CA LYS A 261 -8.31 -11.13 6.89
C LYS A 261 -9.55 -11.20 6.00
N GLN A 262 -10.72 -11.22 6.65
CA GLN A 262 -12.01 -11.05 6.00
C GLN A 262 -12.85 -10.04 6.78
N VAL A 263 -13.52 -9.15 6.04
CA VAL A 263 -14.50 -8.22 6.57
C VAL A 263 -15.75 -8.30 5.71
N ASN A 264 -16.89 -8.59 6.33
CA ASN A 264 -18.20 -8.51 5.70
C ASN A 264 -18.90 -7.27 6.21
N SER A 265 -19.66 -6.59 5.36
CA SER A 265 -20.30 -5.34 5.74
C SER A 265 -21.69 -5.22 5.15
N ILE A 266 -22.57 -4.57 5.90
CA ILE A 266 -23.85 -4.04 5.40
C ILE A 266 -23.89 -2.56 5.70
N TYR A 267 -24.31 -1.76 4.73
CA TYR A 267 -24.31 -0.30 4.87
C TYR A 267 -25.42 0.32 4.04
N GLY A 268 -25.80 1.53 4.44
CA GLY A 268 -26.80 2.30 3.71
C GLY A 268 -26.65 3.79 3.92
N LYS A 269 -27.24 4.53 3.01
CA LYS A 269 -27.37 5.97 3.03
C LYS A 269 -28.81 6.33 2.69
N PHE A 270 -29.32 7.33 3.39
CA PHE A 270 -30.56 8.03 3.08
C PHE A 270 -30.28 9.52 3.06
N SER A 271 -30.68 10.19 1.98
CA SER A 271 -30.58 11.62 1.82
C SER A 271 -31.95 12.18 1.47
N ALA A 272 -32.32 13.28 2.08
CA ALA A 272 -33.53 14.03 1.76
C ALA A 272 -33.23 15.52 1.61
N SER A 273 -33.86 16.14 0.65
CA SER A 273 -33.81 17.59 0.49
C SER A 273 -35.19 18.17 0.28
N TRP A 274 -35.43 19.35 0.85
CA TRP A 274 -36.65 20.12 0.67
C TRP A 274 -36.34 21.45 0.03
N LYS A 275 -37.02 21.75 -1.08
CA LYS A 275 -36.88 22.96 -1.92
C LYS A 275 -35.43 23.29 -2.28
N SER A 276 -34.56 22.30 -2.33
CA SER A 276 -33.10 22.49 -2.48
C SER A 276 -32.51 23.46 -1.44
N THR A 277 -33.17 23.62 -0.29
CA THR A 277 -32.85 24.57 0.76
C THR A 277 -32.40 23.87 2.03
N VAL A 278 -33.11 22.81 2.44
CA VAL A 278 -32.79 21.99 3.62
C VAL A 278 -32.33 20.62 3.14
N PHE A 279 -31.24 20.13 3.70
CA PHE A 279 -30.65 18.84 3.36
C PHE A 279 -30.38 18.05 4.63
N VAL A 280 -30.70 16.77 4.60
CA VAL A 280 -30.40 15.81 5.68
C VAL A 280 -29.82 14.56 5.04
N ASP A 281 -28.69 14.09 5.58
CA ASP A 281 -28.06 12.82 5.22
C ASP A 281 -27.90 11.95 6.44
N VAL A 282 -28.27 10.70 6.32
CA VAL A 282 -28.07 9.67 7.35
C VAL A 282 -27.34 8.51 6.71
N THR A 283 -26.25 8.07 7.31
CA THR A 283 -25.52 6.86 6.91
C THR A 283 -25.38 5.92 8.08
N ALA A 284 -25.38 4.65 7.81
CA ALA A 284 -25.15 3.61 8.80
C ALA A 284 -24.39 2.45 8.18
N ARG A 285 -23.46 1.89 8.94
CA ARG A 285 -22.71 0.72 8.53
C ARG A 285 -22.48 -0.22 9.71
N ASN A 286 -22.55 -1.51 9.43
CA ASN A 286 -22.13 -2.56 10.33
C ASN A 286 -21.10 -3.45 9.65
N ASP A 287 -19.97 -3.65 10.29
CA ASP A 287 -18.91 -4.52 9.84
C ASP A 287 -18.77 -5.74 10.75
N TRP A 288 -18.39 -6.86 10.16
CA TRP A 288 -17.98 -8.09 10.85
C TRP A 288 -16.55 -8.41 10.41
N SER A 289 -15.58 -8.21 11.32
CA SER A 289 -14.16 -8.44 11.02
C SER A 289 -13.64 -9.72 11.65
N SER A 290 -12.86 -10.47 10.88
CA SER A 290 -12.15 -11.67 11.36
C SER A 290 -10.97 -11.36 12.28
N THR A 291 -10.58 -10.09 12.43
CA THR A 291 -9.46 -9.69 13.30
C THR A 291 -9.88 -9.43 14.74
N LEU A 292 -11.18 -9.53 15.01
CA LEU A 292 -11.78 -9.30 16.34
C LEU A 292 -12.29 -10.63 16.94
N PRO A 293 -12.38 -10.73 18.27
CA PRO A 293 -13.03 -11.84 18.95
C PRO A 293 -14.46 -12.05 18.49
N SER A 294 -14.98 -13.25 18.60
CA SER A 294 -16.34 -13.62 18.14
C SER A 294 -17.43 -12.74 18.75
N GLU A 295 -17.28 -12.35 20.02
CA GLU A 295 -18.24 -11.53 20.74
C GLU A 295 -18.23 -10.05 20.29
N THR A 296 -17.09 -9.54 19.82
CA THR A 296 -16.91 -8.11 19.49
C THR A 296 -16.67 -7.85 18.00
N ARG A 297 -16.67 -8.89 17.15
CA ARG A 297 -16.39 -8.77 15.71
C ARG A 297 -17.41 -7.96 14.93
N SER A 298 -18.64 -7.80 15.46
CA SER A 298 -19.71 -7.01 14.86
C SER A 298 -19.72 -5.62 15.45
N TYR A 299 -19.56 -4.59 14.62
CA TYR A 299 -19.56 -3.23 15.13
C TYR A 299 -20.28 -2.27 14.18
N PHE A 300 -21.20 -1.54 14.78
CA PHE A 300 -22.04 -0.56 14.10
C PHE A 300 -21.52 0.86 14.29
N TYR A 301 -21.62 1.68 13.23
CA TYR A 301 -21.24 3.09 13.28
C TYR A 301 -22.09 3.94 12.33
N PRO A 302 -22.86 4.90 12.88
CA PRO A 302 -23.69 5.82 12.14
C PRO A 302 -23.02 7.17 11.90
N ALA A 303 -23.55 7.91 10.92
CA ALA A 303 -23.30 9.34 10.78
C ALA A 303 -24.58 10.05 10.33
N VAL A 304 -24.74 11.29 10.80
CA VAL A 304 -25.84 12.17 10.44
C VAL A 304 -25.28 13.54 10.12
N SER A 305 -25.70 14.11 9.01
CA SER A 305 -25.38 15.48 8.65
C SER A 305 -26.63 16.23 8.17
N GLY A 306 -26.62 17.53 8.39
CA GLY A 306 -27.66 18.41 7.90
C GLY A 306 -27.11 19.76 7.47
N SER A 307 -27.76 20.38 6.50
CA SER A 307 -27.44 21.74 6.11
C SER A 307 -28.65 22.51 5.64
N ILE A 308 -28.60 23.84 5.86
CA ILE A 308 -29.67 24.77 5.52
C ILE A 308 -29.07 25.96 4.79
N ILE A 309 -29.64 26.31 3.65
CA ILE A 309 -29.30 27.52 2.89
C ILE A 309 -30.18 28.66 3.41
N MET A 310 -29.62 29.43 4.33
CA MET A 310 -30.34 30.51 5.02
C MET A 310 -30.77 31.63 4.08
N SER A 311 -29.97 31.91 3.05
CA SER A 311 -30.28 32.92 2.03
C SER A 311 -31.51 32.58 1.17
N GLN A 312 -31.99 31.35 1.17
CA GLN A 312 -33.25 30.97 0.52
C GLN A 312 -34.47 31.08 1.45
N LEU A 313 -34.24 31.11 2.75
CA LEU A 313 -35.31 31.20 3.75
C LEU A 313 -35.53 32.64 4.27
N LEU A 314 -34.47 33.42 4.32
CA LEU A 314 -34.48 34.77 4.88
C LEU A 314 -34.15 35.80 3.78
N LYS A 315 -34.73 36.98 3.88
CA LYS A 315 -34.35 38.13 3.06
C LYS A 315 -32.97 38.60 3.52
N MET A 316 -31.99 38.50 2.65
CA MET A 316 -30.61 38.90 2.94
C MET A 316 -30.34 40.34 2.46
N PRO A 317 -29.43 41.08 3.13
CA PRO A 317 -28.91 42.33 2.60
C PRO A 317 -28.13 42.09 1.28
N GLU A 318 -28.03 43.13 0.42
CA GLU A 318 -27.42 43.00 -0.92
C GLU A 318 -25.96 42.53 -0.88
N TRP A 319 -25.25 42.77 0.19
CA TRP A 319 -23.84 42.32 0.37
C TRP A 319 -23.69 40.85 0.77
N LEU A 320 -24.79 40.13 1.13
CA LEU A 320 -24.79 38.72 1.56
C LEU A 320 -25.69 37.91 0.62
N ASN A 321 -25.14 37.48 -0.50
CA ASN A 321 -25.90 36.75 -1.54
C ASN A 321 -26.13 35.27 -1.21
N PHE A 322 -25.26 34.69 -0.38
CA PHE A 322 -25.33 33.31 -0.01
C PHE A 322 -24.93 33.11 1.45
N TRP A 323 -25.76 32.39 2.18
CA TRP A 323 -25.44 31.94 3.53
C TRP A 323 -25.97 30.53 3.76
N LYS A 324 -25.06 29.60 4.12
CA LYS A 324 -25.33 28.21 4.42
C LYS A 324 -24.79 27.84 5.79
N LEU A 325 -25.59 27.16 6.58
CA LEU A 325 -25.21 26.50 7.83
C LEU A 325 -25.14 25.00 7.61
N ARG A 326 -24.20 24.32 8.25
CA ARG A 326 -24.10 22.87 8.23
C ARG A 326 -23.67 22.33 9.59
N GLY A 327 -24.13 21.12 9.90
CA GLY A 327 -23.71 20.38 11.06
C GLY A 327 -23.59 18.89 10.73
N ALA A 328 -22.64 18.21 11.36
CA ALA A 328 -22.46 16.78 11.21
C ALA A 328 -22.04 16.13 12.53
N TRP A 329 -22.50 14.92 12.72
CA TRP A 329 -22.06 14.00 13.75
C TRP A 329 -21.72 12.67 13.12
N THR A 330 -20.53 12.14 13.43
CA THR A 330 -20.03 10.89 12.85
C THR A 330 -19.39 10.04 13.92
N VAL A 331 -19.70 8.76 13.90
CA VAL A 331 -18.95 7.72 14.59
C VAL A 331 -18.18 6.94 13.55
N THR A 332 -16.88 6.76 13.74
CA THR A 332 -16.06 5.86 12.96
C THR A 332 -15.49 4.78 13.85
N LYS A 333 -15.43 3.56 13.34
CA LYS A 333 -14.82 2.43 14.04
C LYS A 333 -13.84 1.73 13.13
N SER A 334 -12.75 1.22 13.72
CA SER A 334 -11.75 0.41 13.02
C SER A 334 -11.45 -0.85 13.80
N ASP A 335 -11.24 -1.93 13.06
CA ASP A 335 -10.82 -3.21 13.61
C ASP A 335 -9.33 -3.20 13.99
N LEU A 336 -8.86 -4.33 14.48
CA LEU A 336 -7.49 -4.56 14.93
C LEU A 336 -6.58 -5.03 13.78
N GLY A 337 -5.28 -5.05 14.05
CA GLY A 337 -4.31 -5.73 13.21
C GLY A 337 -4.58 -7.24 13.11
N ILE A 338 -4.08 -7.86 12.03
CA ILE A 338 -4.21 -9.30 11.83
C ILE A 338 -3.45 -10.03 12.93
N TYR A 339 -4.12 -10.96 13.62
CA TYR A 339 -3.64 -11.76 14.77
C TYR A 339 -3.33 -10.96 16.03
N ASP A 340 -3.78 -9.72 16.16
CA ASP A 340 -3.61 -8.94 17.39
C ASP A 340 -4.34 -9.53 18.59
N THR A 341 -5.32 -10.37 18.38
CA THR A 341 -6.03 -11.11 19.44
C THR A 341 -5.39 -12.46 19.78
N ASN A 342 -4.42 -12.91 18.97
CA ASN A 342 -3.83 -14.23 19.16
C ASN A 342 -2.70 -14.18 20.19
N GLN A 343 -2.83 -15.01 21.23
CA GLN A 343 -1.78 -15.21 22.21
C GLN A 343 -0.92 -16.38 21.78
N ALA A 344 0.39 -16.15 21.60
CA ALA A 344 1.32 -17.19 21.17
C ALA A 344 2.67 -17.05 21.88
N TYR A 345 3.33 -18.17 22.15
CA TYR A 345 4.72 -18.19 22.55
C TYR A 345 5.62 -17.89 21.36
N SER A 346 6.68 -17.15 21.59
CA SER A 346 7.74 -16.96 20.60
C SER A 346 8.73 -18.14 20.70
N VAL A 347 8.83 -18.92 19.61
CA VAL A 347 9.80 -20.02 19.54
C VAL A 347 11.15 -19.46 19.12
N SER A 348 12.17 -19.69 19.93
CA SER A 348 13.54 -19.28 19.61
C SER A 348 14.16 -20.21 18.57
N THR A 349 14.91 -19.65 17.64
CA THR A 349 15.81 -20.41 16.75
C THR A 349 17.09 -20.84 17.42
N ASN A 350 17.41 -20.28 18.60
CA ASN A 350 18.53 -20.71 19.41
C ASN A 350 18.10 -21.91 20.27
N VAL A 351 18.77 -23.02 20.07
CA VAL A 351 18.49 -24.25 20.80
C VAL A 351 19.28 -24.31 22.12
N TRP A 352 18.66 -24.86 23.14
CA TRP A 352 19.34 -25.22 24.41
C TRP A 352 19.50 -26.73 24.42
N ASP A 353 20.76 -27.20 24.45
CA ASP A 353 21.08 -28.61 24.44
C ASP A 353 20.29 -29.42 23.39
N GLY A 354 20.25 -28.89 22.15
CA GLY A 354 19.53 -29.51 21.03
C GLY A 354 17.99 -29.36 21.06
N MET A 355 17.41 -28.70 22.06
CA MET A 355 15.97 -28.48 22.20
C MET A 355 15.57 -27.05 21.84
N ASN A 356 14.48 -26.88 21.09
CA ASN A 356 13.89 -25.58 20.86
C ASN A 356 13.36 -24.98 22.15
N THR A 357 13.64 -23.72 22.38
CA THR A 357 13.11 -22.94 23.51
C THR A 357 11.96 -22.05 23.07
N ALA A 358 11.03 -21.83 24.00
CA ALA A 358 9.94 -20.89 23.80
C ALA A 358 9.97 -19.79 24.86
N VAL A 359 9.70 -18.55 24.44
CA VAL A 359 9.63 -17.40 25.34
C VAL A 359 8.19 -17.05 25.57
N TYR A 360 7.82 -16.82 26.83
CA TYR A 360 6.50 -16.31 27.20
C TYR A 360 6.31 -14.92 26.60
N PRO A 361 5.15 -14.60 26.02
CA PRO A 361 4.94 -13.29 25.41
C PRO A 361 5.01 -12.19 26.48
N GLU A 362 5.70 -11.10 26.15
CA GLU A 362 5.83 -9.92 27.02
C GLU A 362 4.49 -9.19 27.20
N MET A 363 3.62 -9.32 26.21
CA MET A 363 2.29 -8.69 26.20
C MET A 363 1.20 -9.76 26.26
N ILE A 364 0.36 -9.72 27.29
CA ILE A 364 -0.86 -10.53 27.35
C ILE A 364 -1.95 -9.84 26.54
N ARG A 365 -2.50 -10.55 25.57
CA ARG A 365 -3.56 -10.03 24.71
C ARG A 365 -4.92 -10.33 25.34
N SER A 366 -5.78 -9.32 25.38
CA SER A 366 -7.14 -9.48 25.88
C SER A 366 -8.01 -10.26 24.89
N THR A 367 -8.84 -11.14 25.39
CA THR A 367 -9.85 -11.86 24.61
C THR A 367 -11.12 -11.02 24.37
N THR A 368 -11.23 -9.85 25.02
CA THR A 368 -12.39 -8.94 24.95
C THR A 368 -12.04 -7.63 24.25
N LEU A 369 -11.06 -7.65 23.34
CA LEU A 369 -10.69 -6.47 22.56
C LEU A 369 -11.87 -5.99 21.72
N GLU A 370 -12.10 -4.69 21.73
CA GLU A 370 -13.14 -4.02 20.96
C GLU A 370 -12.55 -3.17 19.83
N PRO A 371 -13.35 -2.84 18.79
CA PRO A 371 -12.94 -1.89 17.77
C PRO A 371 -12.62 -0.53 18.36
N THR A 372 -11.56 0.09 17.88
CA THR A 372 -11.28 1.49 18.21
C THR A 372 -12.38 2.39 17.66
N ALA A 373 -12.90 3.30 18.47
CA ALA A 373 -13.98 4.21 18.07
C ALA A 373 -13.54 5.67 18.19
N ALA A 374 -13.86 6.47 17.17
CA ALA A 374 -13.73 7.91 17.19
C ALA A 374 -15.09 8.56 16.94
N ARG A 375 -15.40 9.62 17.69
CA ARG A 375 -16.61 10.43 17.52
C ARG A 375 -16.21 11.85 17.12
N SER A 376 -16.81 12.34 16.05
CA SER A 376 -16.52 13.66 15.51
C SER A 376 -17.80 14.48 15.42
N TYR A 377 -17.68 15.77 15.71
CA TYR A 377 -18.73 16.77 15.56
C TYR A 377 -18.18 17.90 14.71
N GLU A 378 -18.93 18.32 13.73
CA GLU A 378 -18.58 19.45 12.87
C GLU A 378 -19.74 20.42 12.78
N ILE A 379 -19.43 21.71 12.93
CA ILE A 379 -20.35 22.82 12.65
C ILE A 379 -19.61 23.76 11.71
N GLY A 380 -20.27 24.19 10.66
CA GLY A 380 -19.69 25.09 9.67
C GLY A 380 -20.69 26.08 9.10
N THR A 381 -20.18 27.21 8.71
CA THR A 381 -20.94 28.23 7.96
C THR A 381 -20.17 28.61 6.69
N ALA A 382 -20.91 28.89 5.63
CA ALA A 382 -20.36 29.43 4.40
C ALA A 382 -21.23 30.60 3.97
N PHE A 383 -20.60 31.70 3.60
CA PHE A 383 -21.26 32.92 3.14
C PHE A 383 -20.46 33.59 2.02
N ASN A 384 -21.17 34.29 1.14
CA ASN A 384 -20.60 35.04 0.01
C ASN A 384 -21.41 36.31 -0.21
#